data_8f2be320560a223e35cf3a6ca5e260c0
#
_entry.id   8f2be320560a223e35cf3a6ca5e260c0
#
_cell.length_a   1.000
_cell.length_b   1.000
_cell.length_c   1.000
_cell.angle_alpha   90.00
_cell.angle_beta   90.00
_cell.angle_gamma   90.00
#
_symmetry.space_group_name_H-M   'P 1'
#
loop_
_entity.id
_entity.type
_entity.pdbx_description
1 polymer ?
#
loop_
_entity_poly.entity_id
_entity_poly.type
_entity_poly.pdbx_seq_one_letter_code
_entity_poly.pdbx_strand_id
1 'polypeptide(L)'
;MHIAIAGNIGAGKTTLTKMLAKRYGWKPHFEPVDNNPYLEDYYADMTRWSFNLQIYFLNKRFRDVVEISKSKDTIIQDRTIFEDARIFAPNLYDMGLMSERDFNNYTDLFDLMLSLVKLPDLMIYIRCSIPRLIDHIQQRGRDYEQTMRIDYLRGLNERYERWIKTYKGHLMIVDGDTTDFQDNPQDFKRVTDMIDDRLFGLFPME
;
A
#
# COMPACT_ATOMS: atom_id res chain seq x y z
N MET A 1 -8.28 -11.55 -12.08
CA MET A 1 -8.26 -11.49 -10.61
C MET A 1 -7.33 -10.36 -10.17
N HIS A 2 -7.67 -9.66 -9.11
CA HIS A 2 -6.89 -8.55 -8.54
C HIS A 2 -6.42 -8.88 -7.12
N ILE A 3 -5.12 -9.07 -6.94
CA ILE A 3 -4.45 -9.25 -5.65
C ILE A 3 -3.77 -7.95 -5.27
N ALA A 4 -3.96 -7.48 -4.05
CA ALA A 4 -3.35 -6.25 -3.57
C ALA A 4 -2.44 -6.49 -2.37
N ILE A 5 -1.28 -5.85 -2.35
CA ILE A 5 -0.37 -5.85 -1.20
C ILE A 5 -0.44 -4.50 -0.50
N ALA A 6 -0.91 -4.51 0.73
CA ALA A 6 -1.02 -3.32 1.58
C ALA A 6 0.00 -3.36 2.72
N GLY A 7 0.35 -2.19 3.23
CA GLY A 7 1.27 -2.06 4.37
C GLY A 7 2.00 -0.73 4.39
N ASN A 8 2.56 -0.39 5.53
CA ASN A 8 3.24 0.89 5.74
C ASN A 8 4.51 1.05 4.89
N ILE A 9 5.11 2.21 4.88
CA ILE A 9 6.42 2.47 4.28
C ILE A 9 7.45 1.57 4.98
N GLY A 10 8.27 0.85 4.21
CA GLY A 10 9.23 -0.10 4.77
C GLY A 10 8.69 -1.51 5.05
N ALA A 11 7.39 -1.80 4.86
CA ALA A 11 6.81 -3.11 5.17
C ALA A 11 7.22 -4.26 4.23
N GLY A 12 7.96 -4.00 3.16
CA GLY A 12 8.40 -5.05 2.22
C GLY A 12 7.42 -5.37 1.09
N LYS A 13 6.40 -4.52 0.86
CA LYS A 13 5.37 -4.70 -0.18
C LYS A 13 5.95 -5.02 -1.56
N THR A 14 6.86 -4.18 -2.04
CA THR A 14 7.46 -4.32 -3.37
C THR A 14 8.22 -5.63 -3.52
N THR A 15 8.93 -6.06 -2.48
CA THR A 15 9.64 -7.34 -2.44
C THR A 15 8.66 -8.50 -2.54
N LEU A 16 7.62 -8.51 -1.70
CA LEU A 16 6.61 -9.56 -1.73
C LEU A 16 5.86 -9.59 -3.06
N THR A 17 5.50 -8.42 -3.61
CA THR A 17 4.86 -8.31 -4.94
C THR A 17 5.72 -8.96 -6.04
N LYS A 18 7.03 -8.67 -6.07
CA LYS A 18 7.96 -9.27 -7.04
C LYS A 18 8.05 -10.79 -6.89
N MET A 19 8.15 -11.27 -5.66
CA MET A 19 8.28 -12.70 -5.36
C MET A 19 7.02 -13.47 -5.75
N LEU A 20 5.84 -12.97 -5.39
CA LEU A 20 4.56 -13.59 -5.74
C LEU A 20 4.27 -13.52 -7.25
N ALA A 21 4.55 -12.38 -7.89
CA ALA A 21 4.44 -12.25 -9.34
C ALA A 21 5.27 -13.32 -10.06
N LYS A 22 6.51 -13.53 -9.63
CA LYS A 22 7.40 -14.57 -10.17
C LYS A 22 6.88 -15.99 -9.88
N ARG A 23 6.39 -16.23 -8.66
CA ARG A 23 5.92 -17.55 -8.21
C ARG A 23 4.67 -18.03 -8.96
N TYR A 24 3.71 -17.11 -9.18
CA TYR A 24 2.41 -17.43 -9.74
C TYR A 24 2.25 -17.04 -11.24
N GLY A 25 3.23 -16.35 -11.80
CA GLY A 25 3.11 -15.79 -13.16
C GLY A 25 2.13 -14.61 -13.23
N TRP A 26 1.84 -13.95 -12.12
CA TRP A 26 0.95 -12.80 -12.07
C TRP A 26 1.62 -11.54 -12.61
N LYS A 27 0.83 -10.64 -13.20
CA LYS A 27 1.32 -9.38 -13.75
C LYS A 27 1.46 -8.34 -12.63
N PRO A 28 2.68 -7.85 -12.32
CA PRO A 28 2.85 -6.88 -11.25
C PRO A 28 2.53 -5.46 -11.69
N HIS A 29 1.85 -4.70 -10.82
CA HIS A 29 1.71 -3.26 -10.87
C HIS A 29 2.41 -2.65 -9.64
N PHE A 30 3.48 -1.90 -9.87
CA PHE A 30 4.29 -1.31 -8.81
C PHE A 30 3.88 0.12 -8.50
N GLU A 31 4.13 0.54 -7.25
CA GLU A 31 3.97 1.93 -6.83
C GLU A 31 4.86 2.86 -7.68
N PRO A 32 4.31 3.93 -8.27
CA PRO A 32 5.05 4.85 -9.13
C PRO A 32 5.89 5.84 -8.30
N VAL A 33 6.93 5.34 -7.63
CA VAL A 33 7.87 6.16 -6.87
C VAL A 33 9.01 6.68 -7.75
N ASP A 34 9.44 5.90 -8.73
CA ASP A 34 10.49 6.31 -9.66
C ASP A 34 9.97 7.40 -10.59
N ASN A 35 10.75 8.47 -10.76
CA ASN A 35 10.38 9.67 -11.54
C ASN A 35 9.13 10.40 -11.03
N ASN A 36 8.80 10.29 -9.75
CA ASN A 36 7.74 11.10 -9.15
C ASN A 36 8.23 12.54 -8.97
N PRO A 37 7.62 13.54 -9.65
CA PRO A 37 8.13 14.91 -9.67
C PRO A 37 7.91 15.67 -8.36
N TYR A 38 7.19 15.10 -7.40
CA TYR A 38 6.84 15.75 -6.13
C TYR A 38 7.50 15.12 -4.92
N LEU A 39 8.11 13.95 -5.04
CA LEU A 39 8.48 13.15 -3.88
C LEU A 39 9.63 13.77 -3.07
N GLU A 40 10.67 14.29 -3.74
CA GLU A 40 11.78 14.96 -3.09
C GLU A 40 11.34 16.29 -2.46
N ASP A 41 10.61 17.11 -3.21
CA ASP A 41 10.03 18.36 -2.72
C ASP A 41 9.11 18.16 -1.52
N TYR A 42 8.31 17.08 -1.55
CA TYR A 42 7.43 16.73 -0.45
C TYR A 42 8.19 16.41 0.84
N TYR A 43 9.26 15.63 0.79
CA TYR A 43 10.05 15.36 1.99
C TYR A 43 10.84 16.57 2.47
N ALA A 44 11.16 17.52 1.59
CA ALA A 44 11.78 18.79 1.96
C ALA A 44 10.79 19.78 2.61
N ASP A 45 9.54 19.85 2.10
CA ASP A 45 8.47 20.70 2.63
C ASP A 45 7.10 20.00 2.49
N MET A 46 6.78 19.16 3.48
CA MET A 46 5.54 18.40 3.48
C MET A 46 4.30 19.29 3.46
N THR A 47 4.32 20.44 4.15
CA THR A 47 3.17 21.35 4.21
C THR A 47 2.84 21.94 2.84
N ARG A 48 3.87 22.31 2.10
CA ARG A 48 3.70 22.90 0.75
C ARG A 48 3.23 21.86 -0.28
N TRP A 49 3.73 20.63 -0.21
CA TRP A 49 3.61 19.66 -1.30
C TRP A 49 2.67 18.50 -1.03
N SER A 50 2.10 18.37 0.20
CA SER A 50 1.22 17.26 0.57
C SER A 50 0.05 17.06 -0.39
N PHE A 51 -0.72 18.11 -0.69
CA PHE A 51 -1.86 18.03 -1.59
C PHE A 51 -1.44 17.62 -3.01
N ASN A 52 -0.39 18.25 -3.54
CA ASN A 52 0.10 17.96 -4.89
C ASN A 52 0.54 16.50 -5.04
N LEU A 53 1.30 16.00 -4.06
CA LEU A 53 1.74 14.60 -4.04
C LEU A 53 0.56 13.63 -3.95
N GLN A 54 -0.41 13.91 -3.08
CA GLN A 54 -1.59 13.03 -2.91
C GLN A 54 -2.46 13.01 -4.18
N ILE A 55 -2.66 14.13 -4.86
CA ILE A 55 -3.35 14.18 -6.17
C ILE A 55 -2.56 13.41 -7.24
N TYR A 56 -1.23 13.52 -7.25
CA TYR A 56 -0.40 12.76 -8.19
C TYR A 56 -0.58 11.25 -8.00
N PHE A 57 -0.48 10.76 -6.75
CA PHE A 57 -0.69 9.35 -6.45
C PHE A 57 -2.11 8.89 -6.79
N LEU A 58 -3.14 9.67 -6.40
CA LEU A 58 -4.53 9.37 -6.69
C LEU A 58 -4.76 9.17 -8.20
N ASN A 59 -4.25 10.10 -9.03
CA ASN A 59 -4.35 10.01 -10.49
C ASN A 59 -3.66 8.73 -11.04
N LYS A 60 -2.44 8.44 -10.59
CA LYS A 60 -1.71 7.25 -11.04
C LYS A 60 -2.44 5.96 -10.66
N ARG A 61 -2.87 5.83 -9.40
CA ARG A 61 -3.57 4.65 -8.91
C ARG A 61 -4.95 4.47 -9.54
N PHE A 62 -5.64 5.56 -9.85
CA PHE A 62 -6.91 5.44 -10.56
C PHE A 62 -6.73 4.92 -11.98
N ARG A 63 -5.65 5.29 -12.66
CA ARG A 63 -5.27 4.69 -13.96
C ARG A 63 -5.00 3.19 -13.81
N ASP A 64 -4.24 2.79 -12.79
CA ASP A 64 -4.00 1.37 -12.51
C ASP A 64 -5.31 0.62 -12.30
N VAL A 65 -6.24 1.17 -11.52
CA VAL A 65 -7.57 0.57 -11.29
C VAL A 65 -8.33 0.38 -12.60
N VAL A 66 -8.31 1.36 -13.50
CA VAL A 66 -8.95 1.27 -14.83
C VAL A 66 -8.30 0.19 -15.68
N GLU A 67 -6.98 0.06 -15.65
CA GLU A 67 -6.24 -0.98 -16.36
C GLU A 67 -6.52 -2.37 -15.79
N ILE A 68 -6.49 -2.51 -14.46
CA ILE A 68 -6.80 -3.76 -13.75
C ILE A 68 -8.22 -4.23 -14.09
N SER A 69 -9.20 -3.32 -14.09
CA SER A 69 -10.61 -3.65 -14.37
C SER A 69 -10.85 -4.20 -15.78
N LYS A 70 -9.97 -3.87 -16.73
CA LYS A 70 -10.04 -4.32 -18.14
C LYS A 70 -9.20 -5.56 -18.41
N SER A 71 -8.31 -5.93 -17.50
CA SER A 71 -7.38 -7.05 -17.69
C SER A 71 -8.08 -8.39 -17.53
N LYS A 72 -7.69 -9.35 -18.35
CA LYS A 72 -8.04 -10.77 -18.18
C LYS A 72 -7.01 -11.55 -17.36
N ASP A 73 -5.85 -10.94 -17.13
CA ASP A 73 -4.77 -11.54 -16.35
C ASP A 73 -5.03 -11.37 -14.84
N THR A 74 -4.41 -12.23 -14.04
CA THR A 74 -4.29 -11.96 -12.61
C THR A 74 -3.23 -10.90 -12.38
N ILE A 75 -3.63 -9.81 -11.74
CA ILE A 75 -2.76 -8.69 -11.42
C ILE A 75 -2.47 -8.66 -9.92
N ILE A 76 -1.21 -8.44 -9.57
CA ILE A 76 -0.77 -8.18 -8.21
C ILE A 76 -0.28 -6.73 -8.10
N GLN A 77 -0.93 -5.94 -7.23
CA GLN A 77 -0.69 -4.51 -7.09
C GLN A 77 0.03 -4.18 -5.78
N ASP A 78 1.14 -3.45 -5.88
CA ASP A 78 1.85 -2.86 -4.74
C ASP A 78 1.17 -1.55 -4.35
N ARG A 79 0.41 -1.55 -3.28
CA ARG A 79 -0.40 -0.47 -2.73
C ARG A 79 -1.62 -0.10 -3.59
N THR A 80 -2.74 0.14 -2.94
CA THR A 80 -4.02 0.44 -3.57
C THR A 80 -4.40 1.92 -3.44
N ILE A 81 -5.38 2.35 -4.22
CA ILE A 81 -6.01 3.67 -4.12
C ILE A 81 -6.67 3.90 -2.74
N PHE A 82 -7.11 2.82 -2.08
CA PHE A 82 -7.74 2.92 -0.75
C PHE A 82 -6.76 3.39 0.33
N GLU A 83 -5.48 3.04 0.22
CA GLU A 83 -4.46 3.45 1.19
C GLU A 83 -4.19 4.95 1.11
N ASP A 84 -4.17 5.53 -0.09
CA ASP A 84 -3.97 6.97 -0.25
C ASP A 84 -5.07 7.76 0.48
N ALA A 85 -6.33 7.36 0.32
CA ALA A 85 -7.47 8.06 0.89
C ALA A 85 -7.79 7.69 2.35
N ARG A 86 -7.47 6.48 2.79
CA ARG A 86 -7.78 6.02 4.16
C ARG A 86 -6.62 6.19 5.14
N ILE A 87 -5.39 6.27 4.63
CA ILE A 87 -4.17 6.30 5.44
C ILE A 87 -3.40 7.61 5.25
N PHE A 88 -2.93 7.89 4.00
CA PHE A 88 -1.98 8.97 3.77
C PHE A 88 -2.60 10.36 3.85
N ALA A 89 -3.63 10.65 3.08
CA ALA A 89 -4.25 11.97 3.08
C ALA A 89 -4.84 12.35 4.47
N PRO A 90 -5.58 11.46 5.18
CA PRO A 90 -6.03 11.77 6.53
C PRO A 90 -4.91 11.96 7.54
N ASN A 91 -3.77 11.23 7.39
CA ASN A 91 -2.62 11.42 8.28
C ASN A 91 -2.00 12.82 8.10
N LEU A 92 -1.88 13.27 6.87
CA LEU A 92 -1.37 14.61 6.56
C LEU A 92 -2.29 15.72 7.08
N TYR A 93 -3.61 15.53 6.96
CA TYR A 93 -4.59 16.45 7.50
C TYR A 93 -4.50 16.55 9.04
N ASP A 94 -4.51 15.42 9.75
CA ASP A 94 -4.43 15.40 11.22
C ASP A 94 -3.11 15.98 11.76
N MET A 95 -2.03 15.87 10.99
CA MET A 95 -0.74 16.46 11.33
C MET A 95 -0.65 17.96 10.98
N GLY A 96 -1.71 18.57 10.43
CA GLY A 96 -1.71 19.97 9.97
C GLY A 96 -0.84 20.23 8.75
N LEU A 97 -0.46 19.16 8.01
CA LEU A 97 0.37 19.23 6.79
C LEU A 97 -0.46 19.37 5.52
N MET A 98 -1.78 19.26 5.62
CA MET A 98 -2.75 19.49 4.55
C MET A 98 -3.87 20.38 5.09
N SER A 99 -4.28 21.41 4.35
CA SER A 99 -5.38 22.27 4.78
C SER A 99 -6.72 21.51 4.74
N GLU A 100 -7.69 21.94 5.56
CA GLU A 100 -9.05 21.37 5.54
C GLU A 100 -9.69 21.49 4.15
N ARG A 101 -9.52 22.62 3.48
CA ARG A 101 -10.02 22.83 2.12
C ARG A 101 -9.44 21.82 1.12
N ASP A 102 -8.11 21.58 1.18
CA ASP A 102 -7.43 20.66 0.28
C ASP A 102 -7.80 19.20 0.60
N PHE A 103 -7.95 18.88 1.89
CA PHE A 103 -8.36 17.54 2.32
C PHE A 103 -9.80 17.23 1.88
N ASN A 104 -10.73 18.19 2.03
CA ASN A 104 -12.11 18.02 1.57
C ASN A 104 -12.18 17.85 0.05
N ASN A 105 -11.46 18.68 -0.71
CA ASN A 105 -11.39 18.54 -2.17
C ASN A 105 -10.79 17.20 -2.62
N TYR A 106 -9.76 16.71 -1.92
CA TYR A 106 -9.20 15.39 -2.17
C TYR A 106 -10.20 14.28 -1.89
N THR A 107 -10.92 14.35 -0.78
CA THR A 107 -11.92 13.35 -0.36
C THR A 107 -13.09 13.29 -1.33
N ASP A 108 -13.62 14.45 -1.74
CA ASP A 108 -14.69 14.53 -2.74
C ASP A 108 -14.30 13.89 -4.06
N LEU A 109 -13.07 14.16 -4.53
CA LEU A 109 -12.55 13.54 -5.75
C LEU A 109 -12.40 12.02 -5.60
N PHE A 110 -11.87 11.56 -4.46
CA PHE A 110 -11.73 10.13 -4.18
C PHE A 110 -13.10 9.43 -4.12
N ASP A 111 -14.10 10.01 -3.45
CA ASP A 111 -15.42 9.41 -3.30
C ASP A 111 -16.13 9.30 -4.66
N LEU A 112 -15.92 10.27 -5.56
CA LEU A 112 -16.38 10.17 -6.94
C LEU A 112 -15.71 8.98 -7.67
N MET A 113 -14.40 8.83 -7.54
CA MET A 113 -13.65 7.72 -8.15
C MET A 113 -14.04 6.38 -7.54
N LEU A 114 -14.32 6.32 -6.24
CA LEU A 114 -14.67 5.10 -5.51
C LEU A 114 -15.90 4.40 -6.06
N SER A 115 -16.86 5.15 -6.62
CA SER A 115 -18.04 4.58 -7.27
C SER A 115 -17.70 3.70 -8.48
N LEU A 116 -16.48 3.83 -9.03
CA LEU A 116 -15.97 3.12 -10.21
C LEU A 116 -14.94 2.03 -9.85
N VAL A 117 -14.59 1.90 -8.57
CA VAL A 117 -13.52 1.01 -8.08
C VAL A 117 -14.11 -0.19 -7.36
N LYS A 118 -13.65 -1.40 -7.72
CA LYS A 118 -13.94 -2.62 -6.96
C LYS A 118 -12.84 -2.89 -5.95
N LEU A 119 -13.21 -3.52 -4.83
CA LEU A 119 -12.22 -4.05 -3.90
C LEU A 119 -11.38 -5.13 -4.59
N PRO A 120 -10.11 -5.30 -4.20
CA PRO A 120 -9.31 -6.45 -4.61
C PRO A 120 -10.01 -7.78 -4.25
N ASP A 121 -9.81 -8.81 -5.08
CA ASP A 121 -10.28 -10.16 -4.78
C ASP A 121 -9.60 -10.73 -3.53
N LEU A 122 -8.33 -10.33 -3.29
CA LEU A 122 -7.62 -10.60 -2.03
C LEU A 122 -6.69 -9.42 -1.70
N MET A 123 -6.79 -8.92 -0.48
CA MET A 123 -5.82 -7.97 0.09
C MET A 123 -4.89 -8.70 1.05
N ILE A 124 -3.58 -8.58 0.83
CA ILE A 124 -2.53 -9.09 1.70
C ILE A 124 -1.93 -7.90 2.45
N TYR A 125 -2.20 -7.80 3.74
CA TYR A 125 -1.66 -6.74 4.60
C TYR A 125 -0.42 -7.22 5.32
N ILE A 126 0.73 -6.56 5.07
CA ILE A 126 1.97 -6.81 5.80
C ILE A 126 1.97 -5.88 7.02
N ARG A 127 1.77 -6.49 8.20
CA ARG A 127 1.81 -5.81 9.49
C ARG A 127 3.24 -5.80 10.01
N CYS A 128 3.76 -4.61 10.30
CA CYS A 128 5.10 -4.46 10.90
C CYS A 128 5.06 -3.48 12.06
N SER A 129 5.92 -3.72 13.05
CA SER A 129 6.20 -2.77 14.13
C SER A 129 7.01 -1.57 13.62
N ILE A 130 6.94 -0.44 14.32
CA ILE A 130 7.70 0.77 13.96
C ILE A 130 9.21 0.52 13.90
N PRO A 131 9.84 -0.19 14.87
CA PRO A 131 11.25 -0.52 14.76
C PRO A 131 11.60 -1.27 13.48
N ARG A 132 10.81 -2.31 13.11
CA ARG A 132 11.03 -3.09 11.90
C ARG A 132 10.93 -2.24 10.63
N LEU A 133 9.95 -1.32 10.59
CA LEU A 133 9.79 -0.40 9.46
C LEU A 133 11.01 0.52 9.30
N ILE A 134 11.51 1.07 10.43
CA ILE A 134 12.69 1.94 10.44
C ILE A 134 13.91 1.19 9.93
N ASP A 135 14.15 -0.03 10.41
CA ASP A 135 15.28 -0.87 9.97
C ASP A 135 15.24 -1.09 8.45
N HIS A 136 14.08 -1.43 7.91
CA HIS A 136 13.92 -1.65 6.47
C HIS A 136 14.09 -0.36 5.65
N ILE A 137 13.60 0.79 6.14
CA ILE A 137 13.78 2.09 5.48
C ILE A 137 15.26 2.45 5.44
N GLN A 138 15.99 2.26 6.54
CA GLN A 138 17.43 2.53 6.60
C GLN A 138 18.22 1.60 5.68
N GLN A 139 17.92 0.30 5.66
CA GLN A 139 18.56 -0.67 4.77
C GLN A 139 18.33 -0.36 3.31
N ARG A 140 17.14 0.14 2.95
CA ARG A 140 16.80 0.56 1.58
C ARG A 140 17.58 1.78 1.12
N GLY A 141 17.93 2.70 2.03
CA GLY A 141 18.84 3.81 1.83
C GLY A 141 18.41 4.87 0.82
N ARG A 142 17.10 5.16 0.69
CA ARG A 142 16.61 6.25 -0.15
C ARG A 142 16.87 7.58 0.54
N ASP A 143 17.61 8.49 -0.12
CA ASP A 143 18.06 9.76 0.46
C ASP A 143 16.91 10.62 1.00
N TYR A 144 15.81 10.75 0.27
CA TYR A 144 14.65 11.54 0.69
C TYR A 144 13.88 10.93 1.87
N GLU A 145 14.05 9.63 2.17
CA GLU A 145 13.41 8.99 3.32
C GLU A 145 14.21 9.15 4.62
N GLN A 146 15.47 9.56 4.56
CA GLN A 146 16.31 9.78 5.74
C GLN A 146 15.80 10.90 6.64
N THR A 147 15.03 11.84 6.08
CA THR A 147 14.40 12.94 6.80
C THR A 147 12.99 12.60 7.31
N MET A 148 12.53 11.36 7.10
CA MET A 148 11.18 10.94 7.50
C MET A 148 11.02 11.00 9.02
N ARG A 149 9.98 11.69 9.47
CA ARG A 149 9.65 11.82 10.89
C ARG A 149 9.04 10.53 11.43
N ILE A 150 9.47 10.11 12.61
CA ILE A 150 8.95 8.89 13.28
C ILE A 150 7.46 9.05 13.63
N ASP A 151 7.02 10.25 14.01
CA ASP A 151 5.62 10.52 14.32
C ASP A 151 4.72 10.36 13.07
N TYR A 152 5.22 10.77 11.88
CA TYR A 152 4.54 10.52 10.61
C TYR A 152 4.36 9.01 10.36
N LEU A 153 5.45 8.24 10.46
CA LEU A 153 5.41 6.78 10.26
C LEU A 153 4.49 6.07 11.28
N ARG A 154 4.48 6.54 12.54
CA ARG A 154 3.59 6.04 13.59
C ARG A 154 2.13 6.34 13.29
N GLY A 155 1.82 7.57 12.90
CA GLY A 155 0.47 7.97 12.50
C GLY A 155 -0.09 7.12 11.35
N LEU A 156 0.74 6.83 10.33
CA LEU A 156 0.38 5.90 9.27
C LEU A 156 0.07 4.51 9.83
N ASN A 157 0.93 3.97 10.71
CA ASN A 157 0.77 2.61 11.26
C ASN A 157 -0.54 2.46 12.04
N GLU A 158 -0.87 3.44 12.88
CA GLU A 158 -2.12 3.47 13.64
C GLU A 158 -3.35 3.52 12.72
N ARG A 159 -3.26 4.23 11.59
CA ARG A 159 -4.33 4.30 10.59
C ARG A 159 -4.50 2.98 9.86
N TYR A 160 -3.42 2.30 9.49
CA TYR A 160 -3.47 0.95 8.94
C TYR A 160 -4.20 0.00 9.88
N GLU A 161 -3.83 -0.05 11.17
CA GLU A 161 -4.47 -0.93 12.14
C GLU A 161 -5.98 -0.64 12.33
N ARG A 162 -6.38 0.64 12.28
CA ARG A 162 -7.80 1.01 12.31
C ARG A 162 -8.54 0.61 11.05
N TRP A 163 -7.95 0.86 9.89
CA TRP A 163 -8.56 0.55 8.60
C TRP A 163 -8.75 -0.95 8.39
N ILE A 164 -7.71 -1.74 8.70
CA ILE A 164 -7.74 -3.20 8.56
C ILE A 164 -8.82 -3.84 9.42
N LYS A 165 -9.11 -3.32 10.62
CA LYS A 165 -10.21 -3.80 11.48
C LYS A 165 -11.59 -3.60 10.86
N THR A 166 -11.75 -2.65 9.95
CA THR A 166 -13.02 -2.29 9.30
C THR A 166 -13.07 -2.66 7.82
N TYR A 167 -12.02 -3.28 7.30
CA TYR A 167 -11.96 -3.67 5.90
C TYR A 167 -13.03 -4.73 5.58
N LYS A 168 -13.75 -4.52 4.46
CA LYS A 168 -14.92 -5.34 4.10
C LYS A 168 -14.63 -6.42 3.06
N GLY A 169 -13.46 -6.38 2.41
CA GLY A 169 -13.05 -7.38 1.43
C GLY A 169 -12.33 -8.57 2.06
N HIS A 170 -11.91 -9.50 1.22
CA HIS A 170 -11.08 -10.61 1.66
C HIS A 170 -9.69 -10.12 2.08
N LEU A 171 -9.28 -10.48 3.28
CA LEU A 171 -8.07 -10.01 3.93
C LEU A 171 -7.20 -11.18 4.40
N MET A 172 -5.92 -11.10 4.08
CA MET A 172 -4.86 -11.93 4.64
C MET A 172 -3.85 -11.05 5.36
N ILE A 173 -3.48 -11.39 6.59
CA ILE A 173 -2.47 -10.65 7.34
C ILE A 173 -1.19 -11.49 7.39
N VAL A 174 -0.09 -10.87 7.00
CA VAL A 174 1.27 -11.40 7.14
C VAL A 174 1.97 -10.59 8.23
N ASP A 175 2.43 -11.28 9.28
CA ASP A 175 3.21 -10.67 10.35
C ASP A 175 4.66 -10.48 9.87
N GLY A 176 5.02 -9.25 9.50
CA GLY A 176 6.35 -8.90 8.99
C GLY A 176 7.43 -8.81 10.07
N ASP A 177 7.06 -8.84 11.35
CA ASP A 177 8.05 -8.89 12.43
C ASP A 177 8.61 -10.31 12.61
N THR A 178 7.80 -11.33 12.31
CA THR A 178 8.16 -12.75 12.50
C THR A 178 8.32 -13.53 11.19
N THR A 179 7.98 -12.93 10.04
CA THR A 179 8.00 -13.57 8.72
C THR A 179 9.06 -12.92 7.84
N ASP A 180 10.17 -13.58 7.66
CA ASP A 180 11.22 -13.16 6.73
C ASP A 180 11.05 -13.86 5.38
N PHE A 181 10.06 -13.43 4.62
CA PHE A 181 9.76 -14.02 3.31
C PHE A 181 10.85 -13.72 2.25
N GLN A 182 11.73 -12.73 2.47
CA GLN A 182 12.80 -12.39 1.55
C GLN A 182 13.97 -13.36 1.63
N ASP A 183 14.47 -13.60 2.83
CA ASP A 183 15.72 -14.32 3.05
C ASP A 183 15.49 -15.74 3.61
N ASN A 184 14.25 -16.07 4.05
CA ASN A 184 13.87 -17.40 4.52
C ASN A 184 12.85 -18.06 3.58
N PRO A 185 13.27 -19.08 2.78
CA PRO A 185 12.36 -19.80 1.88
C PRO A 185 11.18 -20.49 2.57
N GLN A 186 11.32 -20.90 3.84
CA GLN A 186 10.23 -21.53 4.59
C GLN A 186 9.15 -20.52 4.95
N ASP A 187 9.54 -19.27 5.27
CA ASP A 187 8.61 -18.19 5.54
C ASP A 187 7.86 -17.79 4.27
N PHE A 188 8.55 -17.67 3.15
CA PHE A 188 7.90 -17.44 1.86
C PHE A 188 6.95 -18.57 1.50
N LYS A 189 7.33 -19.83 1.76
CA LYS A 189 6.45 -20.97 1.54
C LYS A 189 5.17 -20.86 2.40
N ARG A 190 5.30 -20.50 3.69
CA ARG A 190 4.12 -20.28 4.55
C ARG A 190 3.18 -19.21 3.99
N VAL A 191 3.72 -18.11 3.48
CA VAL A 191 2.92 -17.05 2.85
C VAL A 191 2.19 -17.58 1.61
N THR A 192 2.88 -18.35 0.75
CA THR A 192 2.24 -18.93 -0.44
C THR A 192 1.19 -19.98 -0.10
N ASP A 193 1.44 -20.85 0.89
CA ASP A 193 0.45 -21.83 1.36
C ASP A 193 -0.83 -21.13 1.86
N MET A 194 -0.69 -20.03 2.61
CA MET A 194 -1.84 -19.22 3.05
C MET A 194 -2.62 -18.58 1.90
N ILE A 195 -1.93 -18.19 0.81
CA ILE A 195 -2.57 -17.65 -0.41
C ILE A 195 -3.29 -18.78 -1.14
N ASP A 196 -2.63 -19.92 -1.33
CA ASP A 196 -3.17 -21.08 -2.05
C ASP A 196 -4.44 -21.60 -1.36
N ASP A 197 -4.45 -21.67 -0.03
CA ASP A 197 -5.63 -22.05 0.76
C ASP A 197 -6.81 -21.09 0.53
N ARG A 198 -6.55 -19.79 0.41
CA ARG A 198 -7.63 -18.80 0.21
C ARG A 198 -8.14 -18.73 -1.22
N LEU A 199 -7.27 -18.85 -2.21
CA LEU A 199 -7.64 -18.69 -3.61
C LEU A 199 -8.08 -20.01 -4.27
N PHE A 200 -7.51 -21.14 -3.83
CA PHE A 200 -7.65 -22.44 -4.50
C PHE A 200 -8.01 -23.57 -3.55
N GLY A 201 -8.23 -23.29 -2.26
CA GLY A 201 -8.61 -24.28 -1.25
C GLY A 201 -9.96 -24.93 -1.54
N LEU A 202 -10.28 -26.04 -0.81
CA LEU A 202 -11.55 -26.76 -0.93
C LEU A 202 -12.78 -25.89 -0.58
N PHE A 203 -12.58 -24.84 0.20
CA PHE A 203 -13.58 -23.82 0.54
C PHE A 203 -13.02 -22.45 0.18
N PRO A 204 -12.95 -22.11 -1.11
CA PRO A 204 -12.49 -20.78 -1.52
C PRO A 204 -13.40 -19.72 -0.92
N MET A 205 -12.88 -18.52 -0.74
CA MET A 205 -13.63 -17.36 -0.25
C MET A 205 -14.78 -17.05 -1.22
N GLU A 206 -16.01 -16.95 -0.70
CA GLU A 206 -17.19 -16.49 -1.43
C GLU A 206 -17.15 -14.98 -1.69
#